data_fe7fdab13330ad0e7d96a41a8deda2d0
#
_entry.id   fe7fdab13330ad0e7d96a41a8deda2d0
#
_cell.length_a   1.000
_cell.length_b   1.000
_cell.length_c   1.000
_cell.angle_alpha   90.00
_cell.angle_beta   90.00
_cell.angle_gamma   90.00
#
_symmetry.space_group_name_H-M   'P 1'
#
loop_
_entity.id
_entity.type
_entity.pdbx_description
1 polymer ?
#
loop_
_entity_poly.entity_id
_entity_poly.type
_entity_poly.pdbx_seq_one_letter_code
_entity_poly.pdbx_strand_id
1 'polypeptide(L)'
;QGMDDFVLSPDGRQLAVLHSAPYVLPQLAVQDAAGGAPRELTQSMKPGFAQRGWIAPKIVGVASTHGAGTIWAKYYGPTDEAAAGSRPAVIFVHGAGYLQNVTLSWSNYFREQMFHNLLVQRGYVVLDMDYRASEGYGRDWRTAIYRQMGHPELEDLLDGKAWLVKEHGV
;
A
#
# COMPACT_ATOMS: atom_id res chain seq x y z
N GLN A 1 10.13 4.28 0.49
CA GLN A 1 9.84 5.70 0.44
C GLN A 1 9.18 6.03 -0.89
N GLY A 2 8.07 6.73 -0.88
CA GLY A 2 7.34 7.17 -2.06
C GLY A 2 7.64 8.63 -2.36
N MET A 3 7.63 8.98 -3.64
CA MET A 3 7.62 10.35 -4.11
C MET A 3 6.18 10.69 -4.50
N ASP A 4 5.62 11.72 -3.87
CA ASP A 4 4.23 12.09 -4.05
C ASP A 4 4.08 13.17 -5.14
N ASP A 5 5.05 14.09 -5.22
CA ASP A 5 5.08 15.16 -6.23
C ASP A 5 6.49 15.78 -6.36
N PHE A 6 6.73 16.48 -7.45
CA PHE A 6 7.97 17.22 -7.64
C PHE A 6 7.78 18.43 -8.57
N VAL A 7 8.60 19.45 -8.35
CA VAL A 7 8.68 20.65 -9.21
C VAL A 7 10.12 20.99 -9.49
N LEU A 8 10.43 21.22 -10.77
CA LEU A 8 11.75 21.69 -11.19
C LEU A 8 11.83 23.23 -11.06
N SER A 9 12.95 23.75 -10.53
CA SER A 9 13.20 25.19 -10.50
C SER A 9 13.28 25.79 -11.92
N PRO A 10 12.96 27.09 -12.10
CA PRO A 10 12.98 27.74 -13.42
C PRO A 10 14.31 27.64 -14.14
N ASP A 11 15.43 27.60 -13.42
CA ASP A 11 16.78 27.46 -13.96
C ASP A 11 17.22 26.00 -14.22
N GLY A 12 16.34 25.02 -13.91
CA GLY A 12 16.57 23.59 -14.11
C GLY A 12 17.59 22.96 -13.18
N ARG A 13 17.99 23.63 -12.10
CA ARG A 13 19.09 23.16 -11.25
C ARG A 13 18.63 22.46 -9.98
N GLN A 14 17.43 22.71 -9.52
CA GLN A 14 16.90 22.14 -8.28
C GLN A 14 15.54 21.51 -8.48
N LEU A 15 15.29 20.45 -7.73
CA LEU A 15 14.00 19.79 -7.59
C LEU A 15 13.45 20.05 -6.18
N ALA A 16 12.26 20.64 -6.09
CA ALA A 16 11.47 20.55 -4.88
C ALA A 16 10.68 19.24 -4.93
N VAL A 17 10.78 18.42 -3.90
CA VAL A 17 10.21 17.07 -3.85
C VAL A 17 9.31 16.96 -2.65
N LEU A 18 8.07 16.51 -2.87
CA LEU A 18 7.18 16.05 -1.82
C LEU A 18 7.31 14.53 -1.73
N HIS A 19 7.74 14.03 -0.59
CA HIS A 19 7.92 12.59 -0.39
C HIS A 19 7.34 12.12 0.95
N SER A 20 7.01 10.85 1.03
CA SER A 20 6.43 10.25 2.22
C SER A 20 6.82 8.77 2.36
N ALA A 21 6.35 8.14 3.41
CA ALA A 21 6.44 6.69 3.60
C ALA A 21 5.18 6.19 4.32
N PRO A 22 4.95 4.89 4.47
CA PRO A 22 3.72 4.37 5.06
C PRO A 22 3.32 4.99 6.41
N TYR A 23 4.29 5.41 7.22
CA TYR A 23 4.04 6.08 8.50
C TYR A 23 4.84 7.38 8.66
N VAL A 24 5.28 7.96 7.56
CA VAL A 24 5.92 9.26 7.51
C VAL A 24 5.04 10.20 6.69
N LEU A 25 4.47 11.21 7.35
CA LEU A 25 3.68 12.25 6.69
C LEU A 25 4.50 12.89 5.56
N PRO A 26 3.84 13.41 4.51
CA PRO A 26 4.50 14.12 3.43
C PRO A 26 5.45 15.20 3.94
N GLN A 27 6.69 15.16 3.47
CA GLN A 27 7.77 16.10 3.76
C GLN A 27 8.19 16.79 2.49
N LEU A 28 8.49 18.08 2.61
CA LEU A 28 9.08 18.86 1.52
C LEU A 28 10.61 18.81 1.65
N ALA A 29 11.27 18.48 0.56
CA ALA A 29 12.72 18.52 0.43
C ALA A 29 13.16 19.25 -0.83
N VAL A 30 14.40 19.68 -0.88
CA VAL A 30 15.05 20.21 -2.09
C VAL A 30 16.29 19.39 -2.39
N GLN A 31 16.46 19.04 -3.64
CA GLN A 31 17.57 18.25 -4.15
C GLN A 31 18.14 18.91 -5.40
N ASP A 32 19.45 18.78 -5.63
CA ASP A 32 20.07 19.16 -6.90
C ASP A 32 19.52 18.28 -8.04
N ALA A 33 19.17 18.87 -9.17
CA ALA A 33 18.62 18.12 -10.31
C ALA A 33 19.63 17.15 -10.93
N ALA A 34 20.92 17.36 -10.70
CA ALA A 34 22.00 16.45 -11.12
C ALA A 34 22.15 15.24 -10.18
N GLY A 35 21.44 15.21 -9.06
CA GLY A 35 21.49 14.14 -8.06
C GLY A 35 22.04 14.58 -6.72
N GLY A 36 22.21 13.62 -5.81
CA GLY A 36 22.69 13.87 -4.45
C GLY A 36 21.62 13.65 -3.39
N ALA A 37 21.98 13.86 -2.12
CA ALA A 37 21.06 13.70 -1.00
C ALA A 37 20.07 14.87 -0.93
N PRO A 38 18.76 14.61 -0.73
CA PRO A 38 17.78 15.66 -0.52
C PRO A 38 18.04 16.37 0.83
N ARG A 39 17.78 17.67 0.85
CA ARG A 39 17.77 18.47 2.07
C ARG A 39 16.32 18.71 2.50
N GLU A 40 15.96 18.15 3.64
CA GLU A 40 14.62 18.30 4.22
C GLU A 40 14.33 19.75 4.61
N LEU A 41 13.16 20.24 4.25
CA LEU A 41 12.68 21.59 4.58
C LEU A 41 11.60 21.58 5.67
N THR A 42 10.93 20.44 5.87
CA THR A 42 9.82 20.30 6.83
C THR A 42 10.03 19.12 7.76
N GLN A 43 9.42 19.18 8.95
CA GLN A 43 9.27 18.09 9.90
C GLN A 43 7.84 18.10 10.43
N SER A 44 6.91 17.55 9.66
CA SER A 44 5.49 17.61 9.99
C SER A 44 5.03 16.55 10.98
N MET A 45 5.87 15.57 11.31
CA MET A 45 5.52 14.49 12.23
C MET A 45 5.65 14.91 13.70
N LYS A 46 4.62 14.61 14.48
CA LYS A 46 4.70 14.71 15.95
C LYS A 46 5.56 13.57 16.50
N PRO A 47 6.49 13.84 17.45
CA PRO A 47 7.37 12.82 18.02
C PRO A 47 6.62 11.58 18.56
N GLY A 48 5.51 11.76 19.24
CA GLY A 48 4.71 10.66 19.79
C GLY A 48 4.05 9.77 18.72
N PHE A 49 3.90 10.22 17.48
CA PHE A 49 3.43 9.38 16.37
C PHE A 49 4.54 8.45 15.88
N ALA A 50 5.74 8.97 15.66
CA ALA A 50 6.88 8.19 15.21
C ALA A 50 7.26 7.06 16.20
N GLN A 51 7.06 7.30 17.49
CA GLN A 51 7.44 6.36 18.57
C GLN A 51 6.45 5.21 18.79
N ARG A 52 5.35 5.14 18.03
CA ARG A 52 4.30 4.13 18.25
C ARG A 52 4.64 2.72 17.79
N GLY A 53 5.82 2.49 17.22
CA GLY A 53 6.23 1.15 16.78
C GLY A 53 5.35 0.61 15.65
N TRP A 54 5.10 1.43 14.63
CA TRP A 54 4.30 1.06 13.48
C TRP A 54 4.89 -0.12 12.72
N ILE A 55 4.04 -1.07 12.36
CA ILE A 55 4.40 -2.21 11.52
C ILE A 55 4.22 -1.81 10.06
N ALA A 56 5.32 -1.64 9.35
CA ALA A 56 5.27 -1.32 7.93
C ALA A 56 4.73 -2.51 7.12
N PRO A 57 3.84 -2.28 6.15
CA PRO A 57 3.36 -3.34 5.27
C PRO A 57 4.47 -3.90 4.40
N LYS A 58 4.37 -5.18 4.06
CA LYS A 58 5.14 -5.79 2.98
C LYS A 58 4.32 -5.76 1.70
N ILE A 59 4.92 -5.32 0.59
CA ILE A 59 4.29 -5.47 -0.73
C ILE A 59 4.50 -6.91 -1.18
N VAL A 60 3.40 -7.57 -1.51
CA VAL A 60 3.34 -8.96 -1.93
C VAL A 60 2.58 -9.10 -3.25
N GLY A 61 2.90 -10.13 -4.02
CA GLY A 61 2.17 -10.49 -5.23
C GLY A 61 1.33 -11.75 -5.00
N VAL A 62 0.04 -11.65 -5.24
CA VAL A 62 -0.90 -12.78 -5.23
C VAL A 62 -1.14 -13.20 -6.67
N ALA A 63 -0.94 -14.49 -6.96
CA ALA A 63 -1.21 -15.01 -8.30
C ALA A 63 -2.73 -15.12 -8.53
N SER A 64 -3.22 -14.51 -9.61
CA SER A 64 -4.62 -14.66 -10.00
C SER A 64 -4.89 -16.03 -10.60
N THR A 65 -5.97 -16.69 -10.17
CA THR A 65 -6.51 -17.90 -10.80
C THR A 65 -7.47 -17.60 -11.96
N HIS A 66 -7.74 -16.32 -12.21
CA HIS A 66 -8.71 -15.82 -13.19
C HIS A 66 -8.05 -15.09 -14.38
N GLY A 67 -6.74 -15.30 -14.58
CA GLY A 67 -6.02 -14.78 -15.73
C GLY A 67 -5.56 -13.32 -15.61
N ALA A 68 -5.70 -12.69 -14.44
CA ALA A 68 -5.27 -11.31 -14.21
C ALA A 68 -3.75 -11.14 -14.00
N GLY A 69 -2.99 -12.24 -13.92
CA GLY A 69 -1.56 -12.21 -13.63
C GLY A 69 -1.30 -12.01 -12.13
N THR A 70 -0.53 -10.99 -11.77
CA THR A 70 -0.19 -10.71 -10.36
C THR A 70 -1.07 -9.60 -9.80
N ILE A 71 -1.78 -9.90 -8.73
CA ILE A 71 -2.55 -8.94 -7.93
C ILE A 71 -1.62 -8.44 -6.82
N TRP A 72 -1.30 -7.16 -6.83
CA TRP A 72 -0.43 -6.58 -5.81
C TRP A 72 -1.20 -6.22 -4.55
N ALA A 73 -0.57 -6.44 -3.39
CA ALA A 73 -1.18 -6.19 -2.09
C ALA A 73 -0.17 -5.72 -1.06
N LYS A 74 -0.63 -4.98 -0.05
CA LYS A 74 0.08 -4.76 1.20
C LYS A 74 -0.34 -5.82 2.21
N TYR A 75 0.61 -6.57 2.70
CA TYR A 75 0.42 -7.52 3.78
C TYR A 75 0.87 -6.90 5.11
N TYR A 76 -0.01 -6.90 6.09
CA TYR A 76 0.26 -6.52 7.48
C TYR A 76 0.11 -7.77 8.34
N GLY A 77 1.18 -8.16 8.98
CA GLY A 77 1.17 -9.35 9.83
C GLY A 77 2.48 -9.52 10.56
N PRO A 78 2.52 -10.42 11.53
CA PRO A 78 3.75 -10.78 12.20
C PRO A 78 4.71 -11.43 11.21
N THR A 79 5.98 -11.40 11.55
CA THR A 79 7.07 -11.92 10.72
C THR A 79 7.39 -13.39 11.02
N ASP A 80 6.81 -13.93 12.09
CA ASP A 80 6.98 -15.32 12.50
C ASP A 80 6.02 -16.24 11.73
N GLU A 81 6.45 -17.47 11.51
CA GLU A 81 5.61 -18.52 10.97
C GLU A 81 4.58 -18.97 12.01
N ALA A 82 3.32 -18.99 11.64
CA ALA A 82 2.27 -19.49 12.49
C ALA A 82 1.81 -20.87 12.03
N ALA A 83 1.32 -21.66 12.97
CA ALA A 83 0.62 -22.91 12.63
C ALA A 83 -0.60 -22.61 11.74
N ALA A 84 -0.85 -23.46 10.75
CA ALA A 84 -1.98 -23.33 9.84
C ALA A 84 -3.32 -23.27 10.61
N GLY A 85 -4.23 -22.40 10.18
CA GLY A 85 -5.55 -22.22 10.79
C GLY A 85 -5.55 -21.52 12.16
N SER A 86 -4.44 -20.89 12.55
CA SER A 86 -4.31 -20.29 13.89
C SER A 86 -4.58 -18.79 13.93
N ARG A 87 -4.69 -18.11 12.78
CA ARG A 87 -4.82 -16.65 12.73
C ARG A 87 -6.10 -16.19 12.04
N PRO A 88 -6.85 -15.26 12.63
CA PRO A 88 -7.90 -14.56 11.92
C PRO A 88 -7.30 -13.58 10.91
N ALA A 89 -8.01 -13.35 9.81
CA ALA A 89 -7.60 -12.42 8.77
C ALA A 89 -8.70 -11.40 8.45
N VAL A 90 -8.25 -10.23 7.99
CA VAL A 90 -9.10 -9.19 7.41
C VAL A 90 -8.57 -8.84 6.03
N ILE A 91 -9.43 -8.78 5.03
CA ILE A 91 -9.12 -8.21 3.72
C ILE A 91 -9.74 -6.83 3.67
N PHE A 92 -8.91 -5.83 3.42
CA PHE A 92 -9.36 -4.45 3.22
C PHE A 92 -9.67 -4.23 1.74
N VAL A 93 -10.80 -3.59 1.48
CA VAL A 93 -11.29 -3.29 0.13
C VAL A 93 -11.45 -1.79 0.02
N HIS A 94 -10.62 -1.14 -0.80
CA HIS A 94 -10.71 0.29 -1.10
C HIS A 94 -11.69 0.57 -2.25
N GLY A 95 -11.93 1.84 -2.59
CA GLY A 95 -12.79 2.24 -3.70
C GLY A 95 -12.26 1.83 -5.07
N ALA A 96 -13.15 1.37 -5.96
CA ALA A 96 -12.82 0.94 -7.31
C ALA A 96 -12.61 2.11 -8.29
N GLY A 97 -11.76 1.92 -9.29
CA GLY A 97 -11.66 2.73 -10.52
C GLY A 97 -10.72 3.93 -10.47
N TYR A 98 -10.36 4.44 -9.31
CA TYR A 98 -9.66 5.73 -9.18
C TYR A 98 -8.57 5.76 -8.14
N LEU A 99 -8.19 4.63 -7.58
CA LEU A 99 -7.25 4.57 -6.49
C LEU A 99 -6.23 3.46 -6.68
N GLN A 100 -4.97 3.80 -6.39
CA GLN A 100 -3.91 2.86 -6.10
C GLN A 100 -3.56 2.98 -4.61
N ASN A 101 -3.65 1.88 -3.86
CA ASN A 101 -3.32 1.89 -2.44
C ASN A 101 -2.03 1.11 -2.11
N VAL A 102 -1.59 0.23 -2.99
CA VAL A 102 -0.33 -0.53 -2.84
C VAL A 102 0.84 0.35 -3.28
N THR A 103 1.21 1.27 -2.40
CA THR A 103 2.31 2.22 -2.58
C THR A 103 3.21 2.24 -1.34
N LEU A 104 4.39 2.81 -1.47
CA LEU A 104 5.31 3.09 -0.36
C LEU A 104 5.18 4.52 0.18
N SER A 105 4.15 5.25 -0.26
CA SER A 105 3.81 6.58 0.21
C SER A 105 2.91 6.55 1.45
N TRP A 106 2.65 7.72 2.02
CA TRP A 106 1.59 7.91 2.99
C TRP A 106 0.24 7.57 2.35
N SER A 107 -0.51 6.66 2.97
CA SER A 107 -1.77 6.17 2.40
C SER A 107 -2.89 7.21 2.49
N ASN A 108 -3.70 7.31 1.44
CA ASN A 108 -4.98 8.02 1.50
C ASN A 108 -5.92 7.41 2.56
N TYR A 109 -5.77 6.12 2.82
CA TYR A 109 -6.45 5.37 3.88
C TYR A 109 -5.58 5.26 5.14
N PHE A 110 -4.97 6.37 5.58
CA PHE A 110 -4.05 6.35 6.73
C PHE A 110 -4.73 5.95 8.05
N ARG A 111 -6.03 6.23 8.21
CA ARG A 111 -6.81 5.82 9.40
C ARG A 111 -6.99 4.31 9.42
N GLU A 112 -7.38 3.74 8.29
CA GLU A 112 -7.53 2.30 8.09
C GLU A 112 -6.18 1.60 8.25
N GLN A 113 -5.10 2.16 7.71
CA GLN A 113 -3.74 1.65 7.88
C GLN A 113 -3.32 1.63 9.37
N MET A 114 -3.67 2.63 10.15
CA MET A 114 -3.46 2.62 11.61
C MET A 114 -4.33 1.55 12.28
N PHE A 115 -5.56 1.35 11.82
CA PHE A 115 -6.44 0.29 12.31
C PHE A 115 -5.90 -1.11 11.95
N HIS A 116 -5.31 -1.29 10.78
CA HIS A 116 -4.60 -2.52 10.42
C HIS A 116 -3.51 -2.87 11.43
N ASN A 117 -2.74 -1.89 11.91
CA ASN A 117 -1.76 -2.11 12.98
C ASN A 117 -2.40 -2.58 14.28
N LEU A 118 -3.54 -2.01 14.67
CA LEU A 118 -4.28 -2.45 15.86
C LEU A 118 -4.74 -3.89 15.71
N LEU A 119 -5.19 -4.29 14.53
CA LEU A 119 -5.58 -5.68 14.24
C LEU A 119 -4.38 -6.62 14.36
N VAL A 120 -3.24 -6.26 13.77
CA VAL A 120 -2.01 -7.08 13.86
C VAL A 120 -1.55 -7.25 15.31
N GLN A 121 -1.59 -6.19 16.12
CA GLN A 121 -1.28 -6.26 17.56
C GLN A 121 -2.22 -7.20 18.33
N ARG A 122 -3.38 -7.53 17.76
CA ARG A 122 -4.35 -8.49 18.32
C ARG A 122 -4.31 -9.87 17.66
N GLY A 123 -3.26 -10.16 16.91
CA GLY A 123 -3.04 -11.47 16.30
C GLY A 123 -3.72 -11.69 14.95
N TYR A 124 -4.32 -10.66 14.36
CA TYR A 124 -4.85 -10.73 13.00
C TYR A 124 -3.73 -10.56 11.96
N VAL A 125 -3.98 -11.03 10.76
CA VAL A 125 -3.28 -10.58 9.56
C VAL A 125 -4.22 -9.74 8.70
N VAL A 126 -3.68 -8.74 7.98
CA VAL A 126 -4.48 -7.89 7.10
C VAL A 126 -3.87 -7.90 5.70
N LEU A 127 -4.71 -8.06 4.69
CA LEU A 127 -4.36 -7.96 3.29
C LEU A 127 -5.14 -6.78 2.67
N ASP A 128 -4.42 -5.82 2.11
CA ASP A 128 -4.92 -4.61 1.48
C ASP A 128 -4.50 -4.65 0.01
N MET A 129 -5.47 -4.90 -0.90
CA MET A 129 -5.20 -5.33 -2.27
C MET A 129 -5.57 -4.25 -3.28
N ASP A 130 -4.73 -4.06 -4.29
CA ASP A 130 -5.09 -3.36 -5.52
C ASP A 130 -5.68 -4.35 -6.54
N TYR A 131 -6.91 -4.76 -6.27
CA TYR A 131 -7.68 -5.66 -7.13
C TYR A 131 -7.98 -5.04 -8.51
N ARG A 132 -8.40 -5.85 -9.50
CA ARG A 132 -8.85 -5.35 -10.82
C ARG A 132 -9.93 -4.29 -10.64
N ALA A 133 -9.74 -3.14 -11.20
CA ALA A 133 -10.39 -1.84 -11.09
C ALA A 133 -9.55 -0.79 -10.37
N SER A 134 -8.42 -1.15 -9.77
CA SER A 134 -7.50 -0.18 -9.17
C SER A 134 -6.75 0.61 -10.23
N GLU A 135 -6.32 1.83 -9.88
CA GLU A 135 -5.48 2.68 -10.73
C GLU A 135 -4.00 2.23 -10.67
N GLY A 136 -3.22 2.65 -11.66
CA GLY A 136 -1.76 2.47 -11.69
C GLY A 136 -1.26 1.23 -12.44
N TYR A 137 -2.14 0.31 -12.83
CA TYR A 137 -1.79 -0.95 -13.51
C TYR A 137 -2.19 -0.98 -15.00
N GLY A 138 -2.51 0.18 -15.55
CA GLY A 138 -2.92 0.33 -16.94
C GLY A 138 -4.43 0.28 -17.16
N ARG A 139 -4.81 0.59 -18.41
CA ARG A 139 -6.21 0.73 -18.80
C ARG A 139 -7.01 -0.55 -18.59
N ASP A 140 -6.48 -1.67 -19.04
CA ASP A 140 -7.22 -2.94 -19.05
C ASP A 140 -7.50 -3.46 -17.63
N TRP A 141 -6.55 -3.26 -16.70
CA TRP A 141 -6.75 -3.52 -15.28
C TRP A 141 -7.85 -2.63 -14.68
N ARG A 142 -7.74 -1.32 -14.90
CA ARG A 142 -8.70 -0.33 -14.36
C ARG A 142 -10.10 -0.51 -14.91
N THR A 143 -10.24 -0.87 -16.20
CA THR A 143 -11.54 -1.03 -16.87
C THR A 143 -12.09 -2.45 -16.83
N ALA A 144 -11.43 -3.39 -16.18
CA ALA A 144 -11.86 -4.78 -16.08
C ALA A 144 -13.28 -4.94 -15.50
N ILE A 145 -13.72 -3.99 -14.68
CA ILE A 145 -15.07 -3.97 -14.08
C ILE A 145 -16.15 -3.45 -15.02
N TYR A 146 -15.81 -3.02 -16.24
CA TYR A 146 -16.81 -2.44 -17.14
C TYR A 146 -17.96 -3.42 -17.43
N ARG A 147 -19.19 -3.01 -17.09
CA ARG A 147 -20.44 -3.79 -17.17
C ARG A 147 -20.47 -5.08 -16.31
N GLN A 148 -19.52 -5.26 -15.39
CA GLN A 148 -19.46 -6.44 -14.51
C GLN A 148 -18.91 -6.08 -13.12
N MET A 149 -19.19 -4.86 -12.65
CA MET A 149 -18.78 -4.39 -11.33
C MET A 149 -19.19 -5.37 -10.22
N GLY A 150 -18.25 -5.67 -9.31
CA GLY A 150 -18.42 -6.65 -8.23
C GLY A 150 -17.97 -8.07 -8.58
N HIS A 151 -17.74 -8.39 -9.86
CA HIS A 151 -17.33 -9.74 -10.27
C HIS A 151 -15.81 -9.92 -10.29
N PRO A 152 -15.00 -9.18 -11.08
CA PRO A 152 -13.55 -9.36 -11.08
C PRO A 152 -12.90 -8.96 -9.75
N GLU A 153 -13.46 -7.98 -9.05
CA GLU A 153 -12.98 -7.60 -7.72
C GLU A 153 -13.14 -8.75 -6.72
N LEU A 154 -14.30 -9.41 -6.73
CA LEU A 154 -14.54 -10.54 -5.84
C LEU A 154 -13.61 -11.72 -6.14
N GLU A 155 -13.38 -12.02 -7.43
CA GLU A 155 -12.43 -13.06 -7.83
C GLU A 155 -11.04 -12.80 -7.25
N ASP A 156 -10.53 -11.56 -7.39
CA ASP A 156 -9.22 -11.18 -6.87
C ASP A 156 -9.16 -11.25 -5.33
N LEU A 157 -10.23 -10.87 -4.63
CA LEU A 157 -10.32 -10.99 -3.18
C LEU A 157 -10.34 -12.46 -2.73
N LEU A 158 -10.98 -13.35 -3.48
CA LEU A 158 -10.98 -14.79 -3.20
C LEU A 158 -9.59 -15.40 -3.43
N ASP A 159 -8.85 -14.96 -4.44
CA ASP A 159 -7.45 -15.33 -4.64
C ASP A 159 -6.57 -14.86 -3.46
N GLY A 160 -6.80 -13.62 -2.99
CA GLY A 160 -6.13 -13.09 -1.78
C GLY A 160 -6.43 -13.90 -0.53
N LYS A 161 -7.70 -14.30 -0.33
CA LYS A 161 -8.08 -15.21 0.76
C LYS A 161 -7.34 -16.55 0.67
N ALA A 162 -7.32 -17.16 -0.52
CA ALA A 162 -6.65 -18.43 -0.72
C ALA A 162 -5.14 -18.35 -0.44
N TRP A 163 -4.51 -17.23 -0.86
CA TRP A 163 -3.11 -16.95 -0.58
C TRP A 163 -2.83 -16.81 0.93
N LEU A 164 -3.69 -16.08 1.67
CA LEU A 164 -3.56 -15.95 3.13
C LEU A 164 -3.66 -17.29 3.85
N VAL A 165 -4.58 -18.16 3.42
CA VAL A 165 -4.75 -19.51 3.99
C VAL A 165 -3.48 -20.32 3.76
N LYS A 166 -2.96 -20.31 2.53
CA LYS A 166 -1.81 -21.13 2.13
C LYS A 166 -0.49 -20.67 2.75
N GLU A 167 -0.22 -19.36 2.72
CA GLU A 167 1.12 -18.82 3.04
C GLU A 167 1.23 -18.26 4.48
N HIS A 168 0.12 -17.98 5.15
CA HIS A 168 0.13 -17.27 6.44
C HIS A 168 -0.68 -17.95 7.54
N GLY A 169 -1.09 -19.17 7.38
CA GLY A 169 -1.75 -19.95 8.42
C GLY A 169 -3.13 -19.41 8.86
N VAL A 170 -3.83 -18.73 7.96
CA VAL A 170 -5.19 -18.24 8.20
C VAL A 170 -6.21 -19.38 8.19
#